data_9ad71b94fc01cddc048c3c783531ff37
#
_entry.id   9ad71b94fc01cddc048c3c783531ff37
#
_cell.length_a   1.000
_cell.length_b   1.000
_cell.length_c   1.000
_cell.angle_alpha   90.00
_cell.angle_beta   90.00
_cell.angle_gamma   90.00
#
_symmetry.space_group_name_H-M   'P 1'
#
loop_
_entity.id
_entity.type
_entity.pdbx_description
1 polymer ?
#
loop_
_entity_poly.entity_id
_entity_poly.type
_entity_poly.pdbx_seq_one_letter_code
_entity_poly.pdbx_strand_id
1 'polypeptide(L)'
;MPARILAPLVGEPLPLDFANTRPVRARGVDAPADQFGTVAGLQQWLSVQSDRLPYAQVTEAVRLSVIDLRGHVGGALDAVVDGGAPPEPALAALNAALREAPSHPYLSWGGSGGYLEVIRVADDGAGLLAALAESAAEYLASELAAKTRRCEAPDCDLLFAPTHPRRRWCSPTVCGNRTRVARYYERHKN
;
A
#
# COMPACT_ATOMS: atom_id res chain seq x y z
N MET A 1 6.03 -26.87 1.13
CA MET A 1 6.01 -26.07 2.37
C MET A 1 4.88 -25.06 2.24
N PRO A 2 4.07 -24.78 3.28
CA PRO A 2 3.05 -23.75 3.19
C PRO A 2 3.72 -22.41 2.91
N ALA A 3 3.13 -21.62 2.01
CA ALA A 3 3.62 -20.28 1.69
C ALA A 3 3.66 -19.44 2.98
N ARG A 4 4.79 -18.78 3.23
CA ARG A 4 4.98 -17.99 4.44
C ARG A 4 4.24 -16.67 4.31
N ILE A 5 3.27 -16.42 5.18
CA ILE A 5 2.62 -15.11 5.27
C ILE A 5 3.62 -14.14 5.92
N LEU A 6 3.94 -13.06 5.23
CA LEU A 6 4.70 -11.97 5.81
C LEU A 6 3.84 -11.25 6.85
N ALA A 7 4.48 -10.80 7.94
CA ALA A 7 3.80 -9.87 8.86
C ALA A 7 3.33 -8.63 8.08
N PRO A 8 2.17 -8.02 8.46
CA PRO A 8 1.67 -6.84 7.80
C PRO A 8 2.77 -5.79 7.61
N LEU A 9 2.96 -5.34 6.38
CA LEU A 9 3.94 -4.31 6.06
C LEU A 9 3.24 -2.97 6.28
N VAL A 10 3.71 -2.21 7.26
CA VAL A 10 3.18 -0.89 7.63
C VAL A 10 4.31 0.07 7.88
N GLY A 11 4.03 1.37 7.74
CA GLY A 11 4.97 2.44 8.03
C GLY A 11 5.44 3.21 6.80
N GLU A 12 5.02 2.80 5.60
CA GLU A 12 5.09 3.61 4.40
C GLU A 12 3.77 4.42 4.23
N PRO A 13 3.69 5.37 3.29
CA PRO A 13 2.42 5.92 2.85
C PRO A 13 1.41 4.82 2.53
N LEU A 14 0.13 5.03 2.89
CA LEU A 14 -0.90 3.99 2.80
C LEU A 14 -0.97 3.28 1.43
N PRO A 15 -0.87 3.96 0.27
CA PRO A 15 -0.88 3.28 -1.02
C PRO A 15 0.30 2.32 -1.23
N LEU A 16 1.47 2.62 -0.64
CA LEU A 16 2.62 1.72 -0.70
C LEU A 16 2.44 0.53 0.23
N ASP A 17 1.98 0.74 1.47
CA ASP A 17 1.62 -0.34 2.38
C ASP A 17 0.59 -1.27 1.72
N PHE A 18 -0.44 -0.70 1.07
CA PHE A 18 -1.48 -1.43 0.36
C PHE A 18 -0.92 -2.25 -0.82
N ALA A 19 -0.18 -1.61 -1.71
CA ALA A 19 0.43 -2.28 -2.86
C ALA A 19 1.42 -3.37 -2.45
N ASN A 20 2.15 -3.18 -1.36
CA ASN A 20 3.13 -4.13 -0.84
C ASN A 20 2.50 -5.41 -0.23
N THR A 21 1.18 -5.47 -0.05
CA THR A 21 0.47 -6.69 0.36
C THR A 21 0.33 -7.71 -0.77
N ARG A 22 0.67 -7.34 -2.02
CA ARG A 22 0.68 -8.25 -3.17
C ARG A 22 1.67 -9.40 -2.96
N PRO A 23 1.45 -10.57 -3.59
CA PRO A 23 2.40 -11.70 -3.52
C PRO A 23 3.64 -11.47 -4.41
N VAL A 24 4.40 -10.41 -4.11
CA VAL A 24 5.68 -10.09 -4.75
C VAL A 24 6.84 -10.59 -3.91
N ARG A 25 8.02 -10.80 -4.50
CA ARG A 25 9.21 -11.15 -3.71
C ARG A 25 9.45 -10.11 -2.63
N ALA A 26 9.56 -10.56 -1.41
CA ALA A 26 9.65 -9.66 -0.28
C ALA A 26 10.63 -10.17 0.78
N ARG A 27 11.65 -9.34 1.09
CA ARG A 27 12.59 -9.58 2.19
C ARG A 27 13.26 -10.97 2.15
N GLY A 28 13.52 -11.51 0.95
CA GLY A 28 14.15 -12.82 0.75
C GLY A 28 13.17 -13.99 0.77
N VAL A 29 11.88 -13.73 0.67
CA VAL A 29 10.85 -14.76 0.47
C VAL A 29 10.38 -14.67 -0.98
N ASP A 30 10.57 -15.76 -1.71
CA ASP A 30 10.03 -15.92 -3.07
C ASP A 30 8.54 -16.26 -2.99
N ALA A 31 7.71 -15.58 -3.79
CA ALA A 31 6.28 -15.82 -3.90
C ALA A 31 5.59 -16.02 -2.52
N PRO A 32 5.62 -15.03 -1.59
CA PRO A 32 4.90 -15.13 -0.34
C PRO A 32 3.40 -15.33 -0.61
N ALA A 33 2.69 -15.93 0.35
CA ALA A 33 1.23 -15.99 0.27
C ALA A 33 0.64 -14.59 0.18
N ASP A 34 -0.41 -14.43 -0.62
CA ASP A 34 -1.16 -13.18 -0.69
C ASP A 34 -1.74 -12.87 0.70
N GLN A 35 -1.41 -11.70 1.26
CA GLN A 35 -1.94 -11.28 2.55
C GLN A 35 -3.47 -11.17 2.55
N PHE A 36 -4.07 -10.90 1.39
CA PHE A 36 -5.52 -10.82 1.20
C PHE A 36 -6.12 -12.11 0.61
N GLY A 37 -5.39 -13.22 0.66
CA GLY A 37 -5.86 -14.54 0.20
C GLY A 37 -7.10 -15.06 0.96
N THR A 38 -7.42 -14.48 2.12
CA THR A 38 -8.61 -14.78 2.93
C THR A 38 -9.23 -13.50 3.50
N VAL A 39 -10.53 -13.57 3.84
CA VAL A 39 -11.24 -12.50 4.56
C VAL A 39 -10.50 -12.14 5.85
N ALA A 40 -10.05 -13.13 6.62
CA ALA A 40 -9.31 -12.91 7.86
C ALA A 40 -7.98 -12.18 7.63
N GLY A 41 -7.28 -12.47 6.54
CA GLY A 41 -6.04 -11.78 6.18
C GLY A 41 -6.25 -10.30 5.87
N LEU A 42 -7.30 -9.95 5.12
CA LEU A 42 -7.68 -8.57 4.89
C LEU A 42 -8.12 -7.87 6.18
N GLN A 43 -8.95 -8.50 7.01
CA GLN A 43 -9.35 -7.96 8.31
C GLN A 43 -8.15 -7.67 9.21
N GLN A 44 -7.17 -8.57 9.26
CA GLN A 44 -5.94 -8.37 10.02
C GLN A 44 -5.16 -7.15 9.50
N TRP A 45 -5.05 -6.97 8.18
CA TRP A 45 -4.38 -5.81 7.62
C TRP A 45 -5.14 -4.52 7.93
N LEU A 46 -6.46 -4.50 7.79
CA LEU A 46 -7.29 -3.34 8.14
C LEU A 46 -7.18 -2.98 9.63
N SER A 47 -7.06 -3.95 10.52
CA SER A 47 -6.91 -3.68 11.96
C SER A 47 -5.64 -2.91 12.30
N VAL A 48 -4.54 -3.12 11.56
CA VAL A 48 -3.30 -2.34 11.74
C VAL A 48 -3.29 -1.03 10.97
N GLN A 49 -4.32 -0.76 10.16
CA GLN A 49 -4.54 0.48 9.42
C GLN A 49 -5.70 1.31 9.99
N SER A 50 -6.23 0.95 11.15
CA SER A 50 -7.44 1.56 11.74
C SER A 50 -7.35 3.08 11.95
N ASP A 51 -6.15 3.62 12.13
CA ASP A 51 -5.92 5.07 12.24
C ASP A 51 -5.97 5.80 10.88
N ARG A 52 -5.94 5.07 9.77
CA ARG A 52 -5.85 5.60 8.41
C ARG A 52 -7.01 5.23 7.51
N LEU A 53 -7.78 4.20 7.88
CA LEU A 53 -8.90 3.68 7.09
C LEU A 53 -10.17 3.57 7.94
N PRO A 54 -11.34 3.78 7.35
CA PRO A 54 -12.61 3.56 8.03
C PRO A 54 -12.77 2.08 8.39
N TYR A 55 -13.56 1.83 9.44
CA TYR A 55 -14.04 0.48 9.68
C TYR A 55 -14.87 -0.02 8.49
N ALA A 56 -14.71 -1.28 8.14
CA ALA A 56 -15.54 -1.92 7.12
C ALA A 56 -15.81 -3.39 7.48
N GLN A 57 -17.04 -3.83 7.26
CA GLN A 57 -17.37 -5.26 7.36
C GLN A 57 -16.85 -5.97 6.11
N VAL A 58 -15.83 -6.80 6.28
CA VAL A 58 -15.19 -7.51 5.17
C VAL A 58 -15.98 -8.76 4.82
N THR A 59 -16.66 -8.74 3.70
CA THR A 59 -17.24 -9.92 3.03
C THR A 59 -16.27 -10.44 1.97
N GLU A 60 -16.56 -11.62 1.42
CA GLU A 60 -15.77 -12.15 0.30
C GLU A 60 -15.85 -11.24 -0.94
N ALA A 61 -17.00 -10.63 -1.20
CA ALA A 61 -17.16 -9.67 -2.30
C ALA A 61 -16.27 -8.43 -2.08
N VAL A 62 -16.29 -7.83 -0.88
CA VAL A 62 -15.42 -6.70 -0.52
C VAL A 62 -13.96 -7.09 -0.67
N ARG A 63 -13.56 -8.28 -0.21
CA ARG A 63 -12.18 -8.78 -0.34
C ARG A 63 -11.73 -8.83 -1.80
N LEU A 64 -12.55 -9.39 -2.68
CA LEU A 64 -12.23 -9.48 -4.11
C LEU A 64 -12.11 -8.10 -4.75
N SER A 65 -13.01 -7.16 -4.44
CA SER A 65 -12.93 -5.78 -4.93
C SER A 65 -11.68 -5.05 -4.41
N VAL A 66 -11.28 -5.29 -3.17
CA VAL A 66 -10.03 -4.74 -2.60
C VAL A 66 -8.80 -5.30 -3.30
N ILE A 67 -8.78 -6.59 -3.63
CA ILE A 67 -7.68 -7.22 -4.39
C ILE A 67 -7.58 -6.62 -5.79
N ASP A 68 -8.70 -6.43 -6.47
CA ASP A 68 -8.74 -5.82 -7.80
C ASP A 68 -8.20 -4.39 -7.76
N LEU A 69 -8.73 -3.55 -6.87
CA LEU A 69 -8.24 -2.18 -6.67
C LEU A 69 -6.73 -2.16 -6.32
N ARG A 70 -6.27 -3.08 -5.47
CA ARG A 70 -4.85 -3.22 -5.13
C ARG A 70 -3.98 -3.50 -6.37
N GLY A 71 -4.49 -4.29 -7.30
CA GLY A 71 -3.84 -4.55 -8.57
C GLY A 71 -3.65 -3.27 -9.38
N HIS A 72 -4.68 -2.44 -9.48
CA HIS A 72 -4.64 -1.15 -10.17
C HIS A 72 -3.71 -0.15 -9.50
N VAL A 73 -3.79 -0.02 -8.17
CA VAL A 73 -2.89 0.85 -7.39
C VAL A 73 -1.43 0.41 -7.56
N GLY A 74 -1.18 -0.89 -7.45
CA GLY A 74 0.17 -1.43 -7.63
C GLY A 74 0.72 -1.20 -9.03
N GLY A 75 -0.08 -1.42 -10.08
CA GLY A 75 0.31 -1.16 -11.46
C GLY A 75 0.60 0.32 -11.73
N ALA A 76 -0.20 1.24 -11.14
CA ALA A 76 0.05 2.67 -11.24
C ALA A 76 1.37 3.08 -10.57
N LEU A 77 1.63 2.58 -9.37
CA LEU A 77 2.86 2.85 -8.63
C LEU A 77 4.10 2.26 -9.33
N ASP A 78 4.00 1.04 -9.84
CA ASP A 78 5.08 0.41 -10.60
C ASP A 78 5.43 1.23 -11.86
N ALA A 79 4.42 1.70 -12.61
CA ALA A 79 4.63 2.55 -13.78
C ALA A 79 5.34 3.86 -13.44
N VAL A 80 4.93 4.53 -12.36
CA VAL A 80 5.58 5.78 -11.90
C VAL A 80 7.02 5.53 -11.46
N VAL A 81 7.30 4.45 -10.74
CA VAL A 81 8.66 4.07 -10.31
C VAL A 81 9.56 3.78 -11.51
N ASP A 82 9.00 3.22 -12.59
CA ASP A 82 9.70 2.93 -13.83
C ASP A 82 9.79 4.17 -14.78
N GLY A 83 9.34 5.34 -14.31
CA GLY A 83 9.44 6.62 -15.03
C GLY A 83 8.34 6.85 -16.07
N GLY A 84 7.27 6.03 -16.06
CA GLY A 84 6.11 6.13 -16.95
C GLY A 84 4.90 6.79 -16.30
N ALA A 85 3.82 6.87 -17.06
CA ALA A 85 2.50 7.29 -16.57
C ALA A 85 1.70 6.08 -16.06
N PRO A 86 0.82 6.26 -15.06
CA PRO A 86 -0.13 5.24 -14.67
C PRO A 86 -0.96 4.73 -15.85
N PRO A 87 -1.19 3.40 -15.97
CA PRO A 87 -2.02 2.86 -17.04
C PRO A 87 -3.46 3.40 -16.97
N GLU A 88 -4.06 3.66 -18.13
CA GLU A 88 -5.44 4.15 -18.22
C GLU A 88 -6.46 3.29 -17.45
N PRO A 89 -6.42 1.94 -17.48
CA PRO A 89 -7.32 1.12 -16.68
C PRO A 89 -7.15 1.35 -15.16
N ALA A 90 -5.93 1.65 -14.68
CA ALA A 90 -5.70 1.94 -13.27
C ALA A 90 -6.32 3.28 -12.88
N LEU A 91 -6.15 4.32 -13.69
CA LEU A 91 -6.80 5.61 -13.49
C LEU A 91 -8.33 5.50 -13.52
N ALA A 92 -8.87 4.73 -14.47
CA ALA A 92 -10.30 4.49 -14.58
C ALA A 92 -10.86 3.80 -13.33
N ALA A 93 -10.19 2.77 -12.81
CA ALA A 93 -10.60 2.04 -11.61
C ALA A 93 -10.56 2.92 -10.35
N LEU A 94 -9.49 3.70 -10.15
CA LEU A 94 -9.39 4.66 -9.04
C LEU A 94 -10.52 5.70 -9.10
N ASN A 95 -10.73 6.31 -10.27
CA ASN A 95 -11.78 7.29 -10.46
C ASN A 95 -13.20 6.69 -10.32
N ALA A 96 -13.41 5.42 -10.65
CA ALA A 96 -14.67 4.73 -10.43
C ALA A 96 -14.95 4.57 -8.93
N ALA A 97 -13.98 4.08 -8.15
CA ALA A 97 -14.12 3.95 -6.71
C ALA A 97 -14.38 5.29 -6.00
N LEU A 98 -13.72 6.37 -6.44
CA LEU A 98 -13.94 7.72 -5.91
C LEU A 98 -15.36 8.22 -6.18
N ARG A 99 -15.92 7.94 -7.37
CA ARG A 99 -17.30 8.36 -7.72
C ARG A 99 -18.37 7.55 -7.01
N GLU A 100 -18.12 6.28 -6.71
CA GLU A 100 -19.07 5.40 -6.03
C GLU A 100 -19.37 5.85 -4.61
N ALA A 101 -18.36 6.35 -3.90
CA ALA A 101 -18.52 6.82 -2.53
C ALA A 101 -17.75 8.13 -2.29
N PRO A 102 -18.24 9.26 -2.82
CA PRO A 102 -17.58 10.55 -2.67
C PRO A 102 -17.54 11.00 -1.21
N SER A 103 -16.44 11.65 -0.83
CA SER A 103 -16.32 12.35 0.44
C SER A 103 -16.61 13.85 0.26
N HIS A 104 -17.03 14.50 1.35
CA HIS A 104 -17.21 15.95 1.37
C HIS A 104 -16.82 16.53 2.73
N PRO A 105 -16.36 17.81 2.77
CA PRO A 105 -16.09 18.46 4.03
C PRO A 105 -17.41 18.77 4.77
N TYR A 106 -17.40 18.55 6.08
CA TYR A 106 -18.50 18.84 6.98
C TYR A 106 -18.03 19.78 8.08
N LEU A 107 -18.69 20.91 8.27
CA LEU A 107 -18.36 21.88 9.32
C LEU A 107 -19.01 21.47 10.64
N SER A 108 -18.19 21.13 11.62
CA SER A 108 -18.61 20.91 13.01
C SER A 108 -18.17 22.06 13.90
N TRP A 109 -18.91 22.26 15.01
CA TRP A 109 -18.62 23.31 15.99
C TRP A 109 -18.53 22.72 17.39
N GLY A 110 -17.41 22.95 18.06
CA GLY A 110 -17.15 22.50 19.44
C GLY A 110 -16.66 23.60 20.36
N GLY A 111 -16.31 23.26 21.60
CA GLY A 111 -15.88 24.22 22.61
C GLY A 111 -14.63 25.05 22.25
N SER A 112 -13.81 24.58 21.32
CA SER A 112 -12.62 25.27 20.81
C SER A 112 -12.87 26.04 19.50
N GLY A 113 -14.08 26.02 18.95
CA GLY A 113 -14.46 26.68 17.69
C GLY A 113 -14.89 25.71 16.60
N GLY A 114 -14.94 26.21 15.36
CA GLY A 114 -15.30 25.40 14.17
C GLY A 114 -14.13 24.56 13.67
N TYR A 115 -14.42 23.33 13.22
CA TYR A 115 -13.46 22.46 12.56
C TYR A 115 -14.15 21.70 11.41
N LEU A 116 -13.36 21.30 10.42
CA LEU A 116 -13.83 20.51 9.29
C LEU A 116 -13.53 19.03 9.51
N GLU A 117 -14.54 18.22 9.31
CA GLU A 117 -14.44 16.77 9.19
C GLU A 117 -14.64 16.38 7.72
N VAL A 118 -14.07 15.26 7.31
CA VAL A 118 -14.36 14.65 6.00
C VAL A 118 -15.37 13.54 6.23
N ILE A 119 -16.56 13.69 5.68
CA ILE A 119 -17.62 12.69 5.79
C ILE A 119 -17.79 11.97 4.46
N ARG A 120 -17.95 10.66 4.55
CA ARG A 120 -18.30 9.78 3.44
C ARG A 120 -19.56 9.01 3.79
N VAL A 121 -20.60 9.18 2.97
CA VAL A 121 -21.85 8.44 3.11
C VAL A 121 -21.86 7.32 2.08
N ALA A 122 -21.56 6.10 2.52
CA ALA A 122 -21.53 4.91 1.69
C ALA A 122 -21.69 3.67 2.56
N ASP A 123 -21.99 2.52 1.93
CA ASP A 123 -21.83 1.25 2.63
C ASP A 123 -20.36 0.98 2.96
N ASP A 124 -20.13 0.06 3.88
CA ASP A 124 -18.77 -0.26 4.37
C ASP A 124 -17.80 -0.63 3.24
N GLY A 125 -18.26 -1.39 2.24
CA GLY A 125 -17.43 -1.86 1.14
C GLY A 125 -17.03 -0.73 0.18
N ALA A 126 -18.01 0.04 -0.29
CA ALA A 126 -17.76 1.17 -1.20
C ALA A 126 -16.96 2.28 -0.49
N GLY A 127 -17.28 2.53 0.78
CA GLY A 127 -16.54 3.49 1.61
C GLY A 127 -15.06 3.14 1.77
N LEU A 128 -14.75 1.87 2.02
CA LEU A 128 -13.37 1.37 2.12
C LEU A 128 -12.63 1.51 0.79
N LEU A 129 -13.23 1.07 -0.32
CA LEU A 129 -12.62 1.17 -1.64
C LEU A 129 -12.32 2.61 -2.03
N ALA A 130 -13.25 3.52 -1.78
CA ALA A 130 -13.06 4.94 -2.06
C ALA A 130 -11.98 5.56 -1.17
N ALA A 131 -11.87 5.20 0.10
CA ALA A 131 -10.81 5.69 0.98
C ALA A 131 -9.42 5.21 0.52
N LEU A 132 -9.31 3.96 0.09
CA LEU A 132 -8.07 3.43 -0.50
C LEU A 132 -7.72 4.13 -1.83
N ALA A 133 -8.72 4.36 -2.70
CA ALA A 133 -8.53 5.06 -3.96
C ALA A 133 -8.17 6.54 -3.76
N GLU A 134 -8.78 7.22 -2.80
CA GLU A 134 -8.47 8.62 -2.45
C GLU A 134 -7.03 8.76 -1.98
N SER A 135 -6.59 7.91 -1.04
CA SER A 135 -5.20 7.89 -0.59
C SER A 135 -4.23 7.61 -1.74
N ALA A 136 -4.58 6.70 -2.66
CA ALA A 136 -3.74 6.40 -3.83
C ALA A 136 -3.69 7.59 -4.81
N ALA A 137 -4.82 8.24 -5.07
CA ALA A 137 -4.89 9.40 -5.97
C ALA A 137 -4.10 10.59 -5.41
N GLU A 138 -4.25 10.90 -4.11
CA GLU A 138 -3.48 11.95 -3.44
C GLU A 138 -1.98 11.68 -3.50
N TYR A 139 -1.59 10.43 -3.25
CA TYR A 139 -0.19 10.04 -3.31
C TYR A 139 0.38 10.16 -4.72
N LEU A 140 -0.31 9.65 -5.73
CA LEU A 140 0.11 9.71 -7.14
C LEU A 140 0.21 11.16 -7.65
N ALA A 141 -0.63 12.07 -7.14
CA ALA A 141 -0.60 13.49 -7.45
C ALA A 141 0.49 14.27 -6.67
N SER A 142 1.13 13.64 -5.69
CA SER A 142 2.13 14.31 -4.85
C SER A 142 3.55 14.17 -5.41
N GLU A 143 4.45 15.06 -4.98
CA GLU A 143 5.88 14.94 -5.28
C GLU A 143 6.53 13.65 -4.71
N LEU A 144 5.90 13.01 -3.74
CA LEU A 144 6.41 11.76 -3.14
C LEU A 144 6.32 10.59 -4.10
N ALA A 145 5.32 10.59 -5.00
CA ALA A 145 5.19 9.55 -6.01
C ALA A 145 6.45 9.43 -6.88
N ALA A 146 6.95 10.57 -7.38
CA ALA A 146 8.17 10.62 -8.19
C ALA A 146 9.45 10.24 -7.41
N LYS A 147 9.41 10.25 -6.08
CA LYS A 147 10.52 9.86 -5.19
C LYS A 147 10.44 8.40 -4.76
N THR A 148 9.33 7.72 -5.04
CA THR A 148 9.12 6.30 -4.70
C THR A 148 10.20 5.44 -5.34
N ARG A 149 10.66 4.43 -4.62
CA ARG A 149 11.71 3.51 -5.08
C ARG A 149 11.34 2.06 -4.82
N ARG A 150 11.87 1.19 -5.66
CA ARG A 150 11.91 -0.25 -5.43
C ARG A 150 13.08 -0.61 -4.51
N CYS A 151 12.89 -1.56 -3.62
CA CYS A 151 13.95 -2.02 -2.74
C CYS A 151 15.12 -2.61 -3.56
N GLU A 152 16.35 -2.16 -3.28
CA GLU A 152 17.54 -2.62 -4.01
C GLU A 152 18.11 -3.98 -3.52
N ALA A 153 17.44 -4.64 -2.58
CA ALA A 153 17.85 -5.98 -2.18
C ALA A 153 17.44 -7.00 -3.27
N PRO A 154 18.34 -7.94 -3.66
CA PRO A 154 18.13 -8.83 -4.81
C PRO A 154 16.79 -9.59 -4.82
N ASP A 155 16.30 -9.97 -3.62
CA ASP A 155 15.07 -10.76 -3.48
C ASP A 155 13.97 -9.93 -2.82
N CYS A 156 13.74 -8.69 -3.30
CA CYS A 156 12.73 -7.82 -2.73
C CYS A 156 12.22 -6.79 -3.75
N ASP A 157 10.95 -6.90 -4.10
CA ASP A 157 10.28 -6.00 -5.05
C ASP A 157 9.37 -4.97 -4.34
N LEU A 158 9.48 -4.83 -2.99
CA LEU A 158 8.66 -3.90 -2.23
C LEU A 158 9.01 -2.45 -2.57
N LEU A 159 7.96 -1.62 -2.64
CA LEU A 159 8.06 -0.19 -2.84
C LEU A 159 8.21 0.55 -1.51
N PHE A 160 8.91 1.68 -1.52
CA PHE A 160 9.02 2.56 -0.35
C PHE A 160 9.21 4.03 -0.76
N ALA A 161 8.73 4.95 0.08
CA ALA A 161 9.03 6.37 -0.02
C ALA A 161 10.29 6.68 0.80
N PRO A 162 11.38 7.16 0.19
CA PRO A 162 12.61 7.42 0.94
C PRO A 162 12.46 8.68 1.80
N THR A 163 12.56 8.52 3.11
CA THR A 163 12.65 9.62 4.08
C THR A 163 14.01 10.31 4.07
N HIS A 164 15.01 9.69 3.42
CA HIS A 164 16.35 10.23 3.25
C HIS A 164 16.90 9.84 1.87
N PRO A 165 17.59 10.73 1.14
CA PRO A 165 18.07 10.45 -0.23
C PRO A 165 18.94 9.20 -0.37
N ARG A 166 19.64 8.79 0.70
CA ARG A 166 20.51 7.61 0.70
C ARG A 166 19.79 6.31 1.08
N ARG A 167 18.48 6.34 1.39
CA ARG A 167 17.72 5.10 1.69
C ARG A 167 17.59 4.26 0.42
N ARG A 168 18.10 3.04 0.47
CA ARG A 168 18.16 2.08 -0.65
C ARG A 168 17.25 0.87 -0.46
N TRP A 169 16.75 0.64 0.75
CA TRP A 169 16.02 -0.56 1.13
C TRP A 169 14.68 -0.21 1.79
N CYS A 170 13.67 -1.03 1.51
CA CYS A 170 12.37 -0.90 2.20
C CYS A 170 12.52 -1.03 3.73
N SER A 171 13.50 -1.82 4.19
CA SER A 171 13.87 -1.93 5.60
C SER A 171 15.40 -1.97 5.73
N PRO A 172 16.02 -0.96 6.36
CA PRO A 172 17.46 -0.95 6.63
C PRO A 172 17.90 -2.12 7.51
N THR A 173 17.06 -2.53 8.47
CA THR A 173 17.34 -3.59 9.43
C THR A 173 17.15 -5.00 8.86
N VAL A 174 16.26 -5.17 7.88
CA VAL A 174 16.02 -6.49 7.24
C VAL A 174 16.78 -6.56 5.92
N CYS A 175 16.35 -5.84 4.89
CA CYS A 175 16.95 -5.91 3.56
C CYS A 175 18.36 -5.34 3.53
N GLY A 176 18.61 -4.25 4.26
CA GLY A 176 19.95 -3.66 4.37
C GLY A 176 20.95 -4.59 5.06
N ASN A 177 20.58 -5.24 6.17
CA ASN A 177 21.45 -6.20 6.85
C ASN A 177 21.69 -7.43 5.98
N ARG A 178 20.66 -8.02 5.39
CA ARG A 178 20.77 -9.17 4.51
C ARG A 178 21.73 -8.91 3.35
N THR A 179 21.62 -7.77 2.69
CA THR A 179 22.51 -7.38 1.59
C THR A 179 23.95 -7.18 2.05
N ARG A 180 24.17 -6.58 3.25
CA ARG A 180 25.52 -6.41 3.81
C ARG A 180 26.17 -7.75 4.14
N VAL A 181 25.42 -8.65 4.76
CA VAL A 181 25.88 -10.00 5.11
C VAL A 181 26.23 -10.80 3.86
N ALA A 182 25.38 -10.79 2.83
CA ALA A 182 25.67 -11.49 1.57
C ALA A 182 26.97 -10.99 0.94
N ARG A 183 27.16 -9.66 0.84
CA ARG A 183 28.41 -9.06 0.31
C ARG A 183 29.63 -9.37 1.16
N TYR A 184 29.48 -9.54 2.47
CA TYR A 184 30.58 -9.95 3.33
C TYR A 184 31.04 -11.37 2.99
N TYR A 185 30.10 -12.33 2.88
CA TYR A 185 30.42 -13.71 2.53
C TYR A 185 30.99 -13.86 1.13
N GLU A 186 30.50 -13.13 0.14
CA GLU A 186 31.03 -13.11 -1.22
C GLU A 186 32.51 -12.70 -1.24
N ARG A 187 32.90 -11.69 -0.43
CA ARG A 187 34.28 -11.21 -0.34
C ARG A 187 35.24 -12.15 0.44
N HIS A 188 34.71 -13.04 1.28
CA HIS A 188 35.48 -13.91 2.14
C HIS A 188 35.34 -15.38 1.74
N LYS A 189 34.84 -15.67 0.54
CA LYS A 189 34.63 -17.01 -0.02
C LYS A 189 35.91 -17.61 -0.67
N ASN A 190 37.06 -16.96 -0.52
CA ASN A 190 38.35 -17.44 -0.98
C ASN A 190 39.12 -18.17 0.14
#